data_ce400029016e44c38271984a828f14ad
#
_entry.id   ce400029016e44c38271984a828f14ad
#
_cell.length_a   1.000
_cell.length_b   1.000
_cell.length_c   1.000
_cell.angle_alpha   90.00
_cell.angle_beta   90.00
_cell.angle_gamma   90.00
#
_symmetry.space_group_name_H-M   'P 1'
#
loop_
_entity.id
_entity.type
_entity.pdbx_description
1 polymer ?
#
loop_
_entity_poly.entity_id
_entity_poly.type
_entity_poly.pdbx_seq_one_letter_code
_entity_poly.pdbx_strand_id
1 'polypeptide(L)'
;MYHQPRLITTSHMTMTMSTSLFFFISLLSLSSASHHDHSSSKSTTTTTSIQQVCKATRFPDQCVSSLSQTELPPNPTPLQLVYSSLSVSSQNLLKAQSMVKSILESSTGNKNRTNAANNCLEFIHSSQYRISNTAKYALPNGNLKNARAWVSASLLNQYDCWSALKYANDTKLTNETMSFLNSLTNLTSNALSLLFSYDNFGNNTALWVPAKTERDGFWEAVKKSGGDGWFQGGVPTDLKADVTVSKDGSGTHNTVQEAVNAAPENGNGKKFVIRIKAGVYEETVRISLAKKNVVFLGDGIGKTVITGSSNVGLLGMTTYATATVGKFFSAFACFGFSSL
;
A
#
# COMPACT_ATOMS: atom_id res chain seq x y z
N MET A 1 -57.18 25.34 -22.42
CA MET A 1 -58.06 24.85 -21.32
C MET A 1 -57.30 24.93 -20.03
N TYR A 2 -57.83 25.75 -19.16
CA TYR A 2 -57.38 26.09 -17.82
C TYR A 2 -57.36 24.88 -16.90
N HIS A 3 -56.38 24.72 -15.99
CA HIS A 3 -56.65 24.65 -14.56
C HIS A 3 -55.38 24.89 -13.75
N GLN A 4 -55.47 25.91 -12.92
CA GLN A 4 -54.56 26.32 -11.86
C GLN A 4 -55.02 25.76 -10.49
N PRO A 5 -54.36 26.12 -9.36
CA PRO A 5 -53.69 25.23 -8.41
C PRO A 5 -54.47 25.11 -7.05
N ARG A 6 -54.01 24.23 -6.19
CA ARG A 6 -54.45 24.25 -4.78
C ARG A 6 -53.30 24.58 -3.84
N LEU A 7 -53.46 25.73 -3.20
CA LEU A 7 -52.81 26.16 -1.97
C LEU A 7 -53.21 25.19 -0.81
N ILE A 8 -52.27 24.79 0.01
CA ILE A 8 -52.53 24.29 1.35
C ILE A 8 -51.68 25.08 2.35
N THR A 9 -52.41 25.64 3.29
CA THR A 9 -52.14 26.58 4.34
C THR A 9 -51.05 26.15 5.35
N THR A 10 -50.29 27.15 5.74
CA THR A 10 -49.43 27.21 6.94
C THR A 10 -50.25 27.14 8.25
N SER A 11 -49.83 26.29 9.17
CA SER A 11 -50.27 26.35 10.55
C SER A 11 -49.11 26.80 11.44
N HIS A 12 -49.23 28.02 11.93
CA HIS A 12 -48.40 28.57 13.00
C HIS A 12 -48.80 27.94 14.33
N MET A 13 -47.86 27.37 15.05
CA MET A 13 -48.04 26.97 16.44
C MET A 13 -47.08 27.79 17.31
N THR A 14 -47.63 28.84 17.91
CA THR A 14 -47.00 29.65 18.94
C THR A 14 -46.97 28.86 20.23
N MET A 15 -45.81 28.69 20.83
CA MET A 15 -45.68 28.14 22.18
C MET A 15 -45.09 29.19 23.11
N THR A 16 -45.89 29.54 24.08
CA THR A 16 -45.71 30.57 25.10
C THR A 16 -44.59 30.23 26.08
N MET A 17 -43.75 31.24 26.36
CA MET A 17 -42.81 31.25 27.48
C MET A 17 -43.57 31.24 28.83
N SER A 18 -43.17 30.33 29.71
CA SER A 18 -43.48 30.40 31.14
C SER A 18 -42.19 30.57 31.92
N THR A 19 -42.07 31.75 32.52
CA THR A 19 -41.03 32.12 33.49
C THR A 19 -41.39 31.54 34.85
N SER A 20 -40.51 30.71 35.41
CA SER A 20 -40.52 30.39 36.84
C SER A 20 -39.13 30.64 37.43
N LEU A 21 -39.09 31.72 38.18
CA LEU A 21 -37.98 32.18 39.00
C LEU A 21 -37.97 31.35 40.30
N PHE A 22 -36.96 30.50 40.55
CA PHE A 22 -36.72 30.00 41.90
C PHE A 22 -35.30 30.35 42.31
N PHE A 23 -35.23 31.30 43.26
CA PHE A 23 -34.04 31.54 44.07
C PHE A 23 -33.80 30.35 45.00
N PHE A 24 -32.62 29.74 44.89
CA PHE A 24 -32.01 29.00 45.99
C PHE A 24 -30.59 29.47 46.21
N ILE A 25 -30.44 30.20 47.31
CA ILE A 25 -29.15 30.45 47.95
C ILE A 25 -28.76 29.18 48.72
N SER A 26 -27.63 28.56 48.41
CA SER A 26 -26.95 27.68 49.36
C SER A 26 -25.44 27.61 49.09
N LEU A 27 -24.74 28.13 50.06
CA LEU A 27 -23.43 27.74 50.58
C LEU A 27 -22.29 27.36 49.57
N LEU A 28 -21.36 28.28 49.51
CA LEU A 28 -19.98 28.01 49.10
C LEU A 28 -19.37 26.94 50.00
N SER A 29 -19.14 25.75 49.45
CA SER A 29 -18.09 24.87 49.87
C SER A 29 -17.00 24.93 48.81
N LEU A 30 -15.88 25.60 49.11
CA LEU A 30 -14.62 25.47 48.34
C LEU A 30 -14.14 24.02 48.46
N SER A 31 -14.49 23.16 47.51
CA SER A 31 -13.75 21.97 47.24
C SER A 31 -12.77 22.32 46.11
N SER A 32 -11.50 22.42 46.48
CA SER A 32 -10.39 22.41 45.51
C SER A 32 -10.44 21.10 44.72
N ALA A 33 -11.16 21.12 43.58
CA ALA A 33 -10.98 20.07 42.59
C ALA A 33 -9.60 20.29 41.95
N SER A 34 -8.63 19.51 42.42
CA SER A 34 -7.41 19.31 41.69
C SER A 34 -7.80 18.75 40.31
N HIS A 35 -7.69 19.57 39.25
CA HIS A 35 -7.66 19.12 37.92
C HIS A 35 -6.45 18.17 37.79
N HIS A 36 -6.70 16.87 37.95
CA HIS A 36 -5.80 15.86 37.45
C HIS A 36 -5.91 15.97 35.91
N ASP A 37 -5.02 16.74 35.34
CA ASP A 37 -4.61 16.55 33.96
C ASP A 37 -4.13 15.10 33.83
N HIS A 38 -4.99 14.23 33.30
CA HIS A 38 -4.57 12.95 32.78
C HIS A 38 -3.74 13.17 31.51
N SER A 39 -2.65 13.88 31.63
CA SER A 39 -1.49 13.70 30.80
C SER A 39 -0.96 12.31 31.17
N SER A 40 -1.38 11.30 30.39
CA SER A 40 -0.78 9.98 30.44
C SER A 40 0.69 10.11 30.07
N SER A 41 1.53 10.44 31.05
CA SER A 41 2.98 10.42 30.88
C SER A 41 3.36 8.97 30.64
N LYS A 42 3.77 8.64 29.40
CA LYS A 42 4.33 7.33 29.08
C LYS A 42 5.38 6.97 30.13
N SER A 43 5.30 5.74 30.64
CA SER A 43 6.29 5.19 31.56
C SER A 43 7.71 5.46 31.02
N THR A 44 8.61 5.85 31.88
CA THR A 44 10.03 6.06 31.55
C THR A 44 10.62 4.86 30.81
N THR A 45 10.21 3.65 31.19
CA THR A 45 10.63 2.38 30.55
C THR A 45 10.19 2.28 29.11
N THR A 46 8.94 2.68 28.78
CA THR A 46 8.44 2.71 27.39
C THR A 46 9.24 3.68 26.55
N THR A 47 9.54 4.86 27.06
CA THR A 47 10.35 5.88 26.37
C THR A 47 11.76 5.35 26.10
N THR A 48 12.41 4.71 27.07
CA THR A 48 13.73 4.11 26.90
C THR A 48 13.73 3.00 25.87
N SER A 49 12.71 2.14 25.86
CA SER A 49 12.56 1.06 24.87
C SER A 49 12.41 1.61 23.45
N ILE A 50 11.61 2.68 23.26
CA ILE A 50 11.45 3.36 21.96
C ILE A 50 12.79 3.95 21.50
N GLN A 51 13.49 4.70 22.35
CA GLN A 51 14.78 5.28 22.01
C GLN A 51 15.80 4.21 21.62
N GLN A 52 15.81 3.10 22.37
CA GLN A 52 16.74 1.98 22.15
C GLN A 52 16.57 1.34 20.77
N VAL A 53 15.35 1.14 20.27
CA VAL A 53 15.12 0.56 18.95
C VAL A 53 15.26 1.59 17.83
N CYS A 54 14.83 2.83 18.07
CA CYS A 54 14.84 3.88 17.06
C CYS A 54 16.26 4.31 16.64
N LYS A 55 17.27 4.13 17.51
CA LYS A 55 18.68 4.37 17.15
C LYS A 55 19.15 3.55 15.94
N ALA A 56 18.51 2.41 15.67
CA ALA A 56 18.82 1.54 14.53
C ALA A 56 18.10 1.94 13.24
N THR A 57 17.31 3.01 13.26
CA THR A 57 16.56 3.46 12.09
C THR A 57 17.31 4.57 11.35
N ARG A 58 16.88 4.78 10.10
CA ARG A 58 17.46 5.84 9.25
C ARG A 58 17.02 7.24 9.68
N PHE A 59 15.84 7.36 10.30
CA PHE A 59 15.26 8.63 10.75
C PHE A 59 14.86 8.51 12.25
N PRO A 60 15.85 8.47 13.17
CA PRO A 60 15.63 8.13 14.57
C PRO A 60 14.67 9.09 15.28
N ASP A 61 14.78 10.41 15.05
CA ASP A 61 13.91 11.41 15.69
C ASP A 61 12.44 11.23 15.28
N GLN A 62 12.20 10.98 13.99
CA GLN A 62 10.86 10.71 13.49
C GLN A 62 10.32 9.36 13.98
N CYS A 63 11.18 8.35 14.14
CA CYS A 63 10.84 7.09 14.76
C CYS A 63 10.38 7.27 16.20
N VAL A 64 11.17 7.96 17.02
CA VAL A 64 10.84 8.25 18.43
C VAL A 64 9.54 9.04 18.50
N SER A 65 9.43 10.14 17.75
CA SER A 65 8.22 10.98 17.73
C SER A 65 6.97 10.17 17.38
N SER A 66 7.02 9.37 16.32
CA SER A 66 5.86 8.61 15.85
C SER A 66 5.45 7.49 16.81
N LEU A 67 6.40 6.71 17.34
CA LEU A 67 6.11 5.64 18.30
C LEU A 67 5.66 6.19 19.66
N SER A 68 6.15 7.36 20.04
CA SER A 68 5.71 8.01 21.27
C SER A 68 4.24 8.44 21.26
N GLN A 69 3.63 8.55 20.09
CA GLN A 69 2.21 8.86 19.91
C GLN A 69 1.32 7.62 19.83
N THR A 70 1.89 6.41 19.80
CA THR A 70 1.11 5.16 19.73
C THR A 70 0.76 4.64 21.13
N GLU A 71 -0.34 3.92 21.26
CA GLU A 71 -0.66 3.18 22.47
C GLU A 71 0.25 1.96 22.57
N LEU A 72 1.04 1.91 23.63
CA LEU A 72 1.99 0.83 23.92
C LEU A 72 1.87 0.40 25.37
N PRO A 73 2.09 -0.90 25.68
CA PRO A 73 2.18 -1.35 27.05
C PRO A 73 3.39 -0.70 27.78
N PRO A 74 3.41 -0.71 29.11
CA PRO A 74 4.49 -0.09 29.90
C PRO A 74 5.90 -0.61 29.56
N ASN A 75 6.01 -1.87 29.15
CA ASN A 75 7.27 -2.53 28.74
C ASN A 75 7.07 -3.19 27.37
N PRO A 76 7.07 -2.44 26.27
CA PRO A 76 6.82 -3.02 24.96
C PRO A 76 7.99 -3.91 24.53
N THR A 77 7.67 -5.08 24.01
CA THR A 77 8.66 -5.95 23.39
C THR A 77 9.14 -5.33 22.05
N PRO A 78 10.33 -5.68 21.56
CA PRO A 78 10.81 -5.23 20.25
C PRO A 78 9.84 -5.57 19.12
N LEU A 79 9.21 -6.73 19.16
CA LEU A 79 8.20 -7.13 18.17
C LEU A 79 6.95 -6.23 18.22
N GLN A 80 6.48 -5.85 19.41
CA GLN A 80 5.37 -4.90 19.55
C GLN A 80 5.72 -3.52 18.96
N LEU A 81 6.97 -3.06 19.11
CA LEU A 81 7.44 -1.82 18.49
C LEU A 81 7.51 -1.92 16.97
N VAL A 82 7.89 -3.09 16.41
CA VAL A 82 7.76 -3.36 14.96
C VAL A 82 6.30 -3.27 14.51
N TYR A 83 5.37 -3.92 15.20
CA TYR A 83 3.93 -3.84 14.87
C TYR A 83 3.40 -2.41 14.94
N SER A 84 3.78 -1.64 15.97
CA SER A 84 3.37 -0.24 16.11
C SER A 84 3.90 0.62 14.97
N SER A 85 5.15 0.42 14.54
CA SER A 85 5.72 1.16 13.40
C SER A 85 5.00 0.84 12.07
N LEU A 86 4.61 -0.41 11.86
CA LEU A 86 3.79 -0.81 10.71
C LEU A 86 2.38 -0.20 10.78
N SER A 87 1.79 -0.14 11.98
CA SER A 87 0.49 0.51 12.20
C SER A 87 0.54 1.99 11.88
N VAL A 88 1.59 2.70 12.33
CA VAL A 88 1.82 4.12 11.99
C VAL A 88 1.91 4.30 10.46
N SER A 89 2.68 3.46 9.77
CA SER A 89 2.78 3.51 8.31
C SER A 89 1.43 3.26 7.64
N SER A 90 0.66 2.28 8.12
CA SER A 90 -0.67 1.94 7.60
C SER A 90 -1.67 3.09 7.75
N GLN A 91 -1.73 3.75 8.90
CA GLN A 91 -2.60 4.89 9.15
C GLN A 91 -2.25 6.08 8.26
N ASN A 92 -0.96 6.34 8.09
CA ASN A 92 -0.50 7.43 7.21
C ASN A 92 -0.73 7.11 5.71
N LEU A 93 -0.73 5.83 5.30
CA LEU A 93 -1.16 5.43 3.96
C LEU A 93 -2.63 5.74 3.69
N LEU A 94 -3.52 5.53 4.66
CA LEU A 94 -4.94 5.90 4.51
C LEU A 94 -5.10 7.42 4.37
N LYS A 95 -4.33 8.21 5.11
CA LYS A 95 -4.30 9.66 4.97
C LYS A 95 -3.76 10.09 3.60
N ALA A 96 -2.67 9.49 3.13
CA ALA A 96 -2.14 9.73 1.79
C ALA A 96 -3.18 9.42 0.71
N GLN A 97 -3.90 8.31 0.84
CA GLN A 97 -4.98 7.93 -0.08
C GLN A 97 -6.07 9.00 -0.15
N SER A 98 -6.49 9.55 0.99
CA SER A 98 -7.47 10.63 1.03
C SER A 98 -6.96 11.89 0.31
N MET A 99 -5.71 12.30 0.57
CA MET A 99 -5.11 13.46 -0.09
C MET A 99 -5.02 13.28 -1.61
N VAL A 100 -4.64 12.10 -2.08
CA VAL A 100 -4.56 11.82 -3.54
C VAL A 100 -5.95 11.75 -4.18
N LYS A 101 -6.98 11.26 -3.47
CA LYS A 101 -8.37 11.33 -3.95
C LYS A 101 -8.81 12.78 -4.15
N SER A 102 -8.48 13.68 -3.22
CA SER A 102 -8.78 15.11 -3.37
C SER A 102 -8.04 15.75 -4.56
N ILE A 103 -6.80 15.30 -4.85
CA ILE A 103 -6.12 15.71 -6.09
C ILE A 103 -6.90 15.23 -7.32
N LEU A 104 -7.33 13.97 -7.35
CA LEU A 104 -8.08 13.39 -8.45
C LEU A 104 -9.38 14.15 -8.71
N GLU A 105 -10.16 14.41 -7.66
CA GLU A 105 -11.43 15.15 -7.71
C GLU A 105 -11.24 16.57 -8.25
N SER A 106 -10.14 17.24 -7.89
CA SER A 106 -9.80 18.59 -8.38
C SER A 106 -9.10 18.62 -9.74
N SER A 107 -8.94 17.49 -10.40
CA SER A 107 -8.15 17.36 -11.64
C SER A 107 -8.99 17.42 -12.92
N THR A 108 -10.26 17.77 -12.84
CA THR A 108 -11.16 17.87 -13.99
C THR A 108 -10.53 18.75 -15.07
N GLY A 109 -10.45 18.23 -16.30
CA GLY A 109 -9.83 18.93 -17.45
C GLY A 109 -8.29 18.86 -17.49
N ASN A 110 -7.61 18.38 -16.46
CA ASN A 110 -6.16 18.19 -16.47
C ASN A 110 -5.80 16.69 -16.54
N LYS A 111 -5.65 16.19 -17.77
CA LYS A 111 -5.36 14.76 -18.03
C LYS A 111 -4.06 14.29 -17.37
N ASN A 112 -3.02 15.14 -17.33
CA ASN A 112 -1.74 14.77 -16.69
C ASN A 112 -1.92 14.52 -15.19
N ARG A 113 -2.57 15.44 -14.48
CA ARG A 113 -2.81 15.33 -13.03
C ARG A 113 -3.78 14.20 -12.71
N THR A 114 -4.82 13.98 -13.53
CA THR A 114 -5.74 12.84 -13.40
C THR A 114 -4.99 11.51 -13.51
N ASN A 115 -4.14 11.33 -14.51
CA ASN A 115 -3.35 10.12 -14.68
C ASN A 115 -2.35 9.91 -13.52
N ALA A 116 -1.66 10.97 -13.11
CA ALA A 116 -0.73 10.92 -11.98
C ALA A 116 -1.42 10.51 -10.67
N ALA A 117 -2.60 11.07 -10.39
CA ALA A 117 -3.39 10.74 -9.20
C ALA A 117 -3.89 9.28 -9.24
N ASN A 118 -4.39 8.80 -10.38
CA ASN A 118 -4.82 7.41 -10.53
C ASN A 118 -3.67 6.43 -10.32
N ASN A 119 -2.50 6.66 -10.93
CA ASN A 119 -1.32 5.84 -10.72
C ASN A 119 -0.88 5.85 -9.25
N CYS A 120 -0.89 7.01 -8.62
CA CYS A 120 -0.54 7.14 -7.21
C CYS A 120 -1.52 6.36 -6.30
N LEU A 121 -2.84 6.39 -6.56
CA LEU A 121 -3.82 5.60 -5.82
C LEU A 121 -3.55 4.10 -5.93
N GLU A 122 -3.17 3.62 -7.11
CA GLU A 122 -2.79 2.22 -7.32
C GLU A 122 -1.56 1.84 -6.48
N PHE A 123 -0.53 2.69 -6.46
CA PHE A 123 0.67 2.49 -5.64
C PHE A 123 0.38 2.51 -4.14
N ILE A 124 -0.45 3.46 -3.67
CA ILE A 124 -0.87 3.52 -2.26
C ILE A 124 -1.64 2.26 -1.86
N HIS A 125 -2.59 1.81 -2.70
CA HIS A 125 -3.33 0.57 -2.46
C HIS A 125 -2.41 -0.64 -2.36
N SER A 126 -1.43 -0.75 -3.27
CA SER A 126 -0.41 -1.80 -3.25
C SER A 126 0.46 -1.76 -2.01
N SER A 127 0.84 -0.56 -1.58
CA SER A 127 1.60 -0.32 -0.36
C SER A 127 0.81 -0.79 0.88
N GLN A 128 -0.46 -0.37 0.98
CA GLN A 128 -1.36 -0.76 2.07
C GLN A 128 -1.57 -2.28 2.16
N TYR A 129 -1.77 -2.93 1.02
CA TYR A 129 -1.90 -4.38 0.95
C TYR A 129 -0.67 -5.09 1.52
N ARG A 130 0.55 -4.62 1.19
CA ARG A 130 1.80 -5.22 1.66
C ARG A 130 2.03 -5.02 3.15
N ILE A 131 1.82 -3.80 3.67
CA ILE A 131 1.91 -3.52 5.11
C ILE A 131 0.90 -4.38 5.89
N SER A 132 -0.36 -4.46 5.42
CA SER A 132 -1.39 -5.29 6.05
C SER A 132 -1.02 -6.77 6.05
N ASN A 133 -0.53 -7.31 4.95
CA ASN A 133 -0.13 -8.72 4.87
C ASN A 133 1.13 -9.01 5.69
N THR A 134 2.05 -8.07 5.81
CA THR A 134 3.20 -8.17 6.72
C THR A 134 2.72 -8.39 8.15
N ALA A 135 1.80 -7.54 8.63
CA ALA A 135 1.30 -7.62 9.99
C ALA A 135 0.39 -8.83 10.24
N LYS A 136 -0.46 -9.20 9.26
CA LYS A 136 -1.47 -10.25 9.43
C LYS A 136 -0.97 -11.67 9.18
N TYR A 137 0.02 -11.82 8.29
CA TYR A 137 0.44 -13.15 7.83
C TYR A 137 1.94 -13.40 7.99
N ALA A 138 2.81 -12.48 7.57
CA ALA A 138 4.24 -12.77 7.57
C ALA A 138 4.80 -12.80 9.00
N LEU A 139 4.54 -11.79 9.82
CA LEU A 139 5.04 -11.71 11.18
C LEU A 139 4.48 -12.79 12.11
N PRO A 140 3.16 -13.07 12.14
CA PRO A 140 2.62 -14.13 13.02
C PRO A 140 3.17 -15.52 12.68
N ASN A 141 3.51 -15.77 11.40
CA ASN A 141 4.08 -17.04 10.96
C ASN A 141 5.62 -17.08 11.03
N GLY A 142 6.28 -16.09 11.62
CA GLY A 142 7.73 -16.02 11.71
C GLY A 142 8.45 -15.84 10.36
N ASN A 143 7.73 -15.51 9.29
CA ASN A 143 8.30 -15.35 7.96
C ASN A 143 8.90 -13.97 7.76
N LEU A 144 10.00 -13.69 8.46
CA LEU A 144 10.64 -12.38 8.52
C LEU A 144 11.23 -11.95 7.16
N LYS A 145 11.70 -12.90 6.33
CA LYS A 145 12.18 -12.58 4.97
C LYS A 145 11.08 -12.02 4.09
N ASN A 146 9.90 -12.64 4.07
CA ASN A 146 8.75 -12.11 3.34
C ASN A 146 8.26 -10.79 3.92
N ALA A 147 8.25 -10.66 5.25
CA ALA A 147 7.91 -9.40 5.92
C ALA A 147 8.80 -8.25 5.43
N ARG A 148 10.12 -8.44 5.45
CA ARG A 148 11.10 -7.46 4.94
C ARG A 148 10.89 -7.14 3.45
N ALA A 149 10.72 -8.16 2.61
CA ALA A 149 10.48 -7.98 1.17
C ALA A 149 9.20 -7.17 0.91
N TRP A 150 8.13 -7.44 1.64
CA TRP A 150 6.85 -6.74 1.47
C TRP A 150 6.92 -5.28 1.96
N VAL A 151 7.57 -5.01 3.10
CA VAL A 151 7.74 -3.63 3.58
C VAL A 151 8.66 -2.85 2.65
N SER A 152 9.74 -3.46 2.14
CA SER A 152 10.61 -2.83 1.14
C SER A 152 9.87 -2.49 -0.14
N ALA A 153 9.05 -3.39 -0.66
CA ALA A 153 8.22 -3.12 -1.84
C ALA A 153 7.11 -2.09 -1.57
N SER A 154 6.59 -2.01 -0.32
CA SER A 154 5.68 -0.93 0.09
C SER A 154 6.36 0.43 0.04
N LEU A 155 7.61 0.51 0.51
CA LEU A 155 8.43 1.72 0.46
C LEU A 155 8.64 2.20 -0.99
N LEU A 156 8.96 1.28 -1.90
CA LEU A 156 9.09 1.59 -3.32
C LEU A 156 7.79 2.16 -3.90
N ASN A 157 6.64 1.53 -3.62
CA ASN A 157 5.35 2.02 -4.10
C ASN A 157 5.03 3.44 -3.61
N GLN A 158 5.42 3.80 -2.39
CA GLN A 158 5.26 5.17 -1.87
C GLN A 158 6.12 6.17 -2.65
N TYR A 159 7.35 5.77 -2.98
CA TYR A 159 8.23 6.58 -3.84
C TYR A 159 7.66 6.71 -5.26
N ASP A 160 7.11 5.64 -5.84
CA ASP A 160 6.49 5.66 -7.16
C ASP A 160 5.28 6.59 -7.20
N CYS A 161 4.45 6.62 -6.14
CA CYS A 161 3.37 7.58 -5.99
C CYS A 161 3.90 9.03 -5.96
N TRP A 162 4.92 9.31 -5.15
CA TRP A 162 5.58 10.61 -5.11
C TRP A 162 6.11 11.01 -6.49
N SER A 163 6.78 10.08 -7.17
CA SER A 163 7.35 10.29 -8.51
C SER A 163 6.28 10.56 -9.57
N ALA A 164 5.13 9.87 -9.49
CA ALA A 164 4.01 10.13 -10.39
C ALA A 164 3.47 11.57 -10.23
N LEU A 165 3.33 12.05 -9.00
CA LEU A 165 2.83 13.39 -8.70
C LEU A 165 3.84 14.49 -9.05
N LYS A 166 5.15 14.19 -9.01
CA LYS A 166 6.22 15.16 -9.31
C LYS A 166 6.05 15.85 -10.65
N TYR A 167 5.61 15.13 -11.66
CA TYR A 167 5.41 15.67 -13.02
C TYR A 167 4.05 16.36 -13.22
N ALA A 168 3.18 16.31 -12.23
CA ALA A 168 1.87 16.97 -12.18
C ALA A 168 1.77 17.96 -11.02
N ASN A 169 2.92 18.46 -10.54
CA ASN A 169 3.04 19.33 -9.36
C ASN A 169 2.78 20.79 -9.72
N ASP A 170 1.54 21.09 -10.06
CA ASP A 170 1.07 22.42 -10.50
C ASP A 170 0.07 23.07 -9.50
N THR A 171 -0.18 22.41 -8.35
CA THR A 171 -1.09 22.92 -7.32
C THR A 171 -0.51 22.83 -5.92
N LYS A 172 -0.99 23.70 -5.01
CA LYS A 172 -0.64 23.67 -3.59
C LYS A 172 -0.97 22.31 -2.96
N LEU A 173 -2.14 21.74 -3.28
CA LEU A 173 -2.57 20.44 -2.78
C LEU A 173 -1.61 19.30 -3.20
N THR A 174 -1.14 19.32 -4.46
CA THR A 174 -0.17 18.33 -4.94
C THR A 174 1.16 18.46 -4.19
N ASN A 175 1.66 19.69 -3.96
CA ASN A 175 2.87 19.96 -3.19
C ASN A 175 2.76 19.46 -1.74
N GLU A 176 1.65 19.75 -1.07
CA GLU A 176 1.40 19.29 0.30
C GLU A 176 1.33 17.77 0.38
N THR A 177 0.68 17.14 -0.60
CA THR A 177 0.62 15.67 -0.71
C THR A 177 2.00 15.06 -0.92
N MET A 178 2.83 15.63 -1.79
CA MET A 178 4.20 15.18 -2.01
C MET A 178 5.07 15.31 -0.75
N SER A 179 4.93 16.40 -0.01
CA SER A 179 5.61 16.59 1.29
C SER A 179 5.17 15.56 2.33
N PHE A 180 3.87 15.27 2.36
CA PHE A 180 3.32 14.22 3.23
C PHE A 180 3.83 12.82 2.85
N LEU A 181 3.87 12.49 1.55
CA LEU A 181 4.41 11.22 1.05
C LEU A 181 5.88 11.05 1.42
N ASN A 182 6.67 12.11 1.41
CA ASN A 182 8.07 12.08 1.85
C ASN A 182 8.17 11.69 3.34
N SER A 183 7.35 12.29 4.20
CA SER A 183 7.28 11.93 5.62
C SER A 183 6.81 10.48 5.82
N LEU A 184 5.82 10.02 5.07
CA LEU A 184 5.33 8.64 5.10
C LEU A 184 6.43 7.65 4.67
N THR A 185 7.19 7.98 3.64
CA THR A 185 8.34 7.18 3.17
C THR A 185 9.38 6.99 4.29
N ASN A 186 9.67 8.05 5.05
CA ASN A 186 10.56 7.96 6.20
C ASN A 186 10.01 7.05 7.31
N LEU A 187 8.71 7.14 7.61
CA LEU A 187 8.05 6.26 8.60
C LEU A 187 8.12 4.79 8.19
N THR A 188 7.86 4.50 6.91
CA THR A 188 7.95 3.12 6.39
C THR A 188 9.40 2.62 6.34
N SER A 189 10.37 3.49 6.03
CA SER A 189 11.80 3.20 6.12
C SER A 189 12.21 2.84 7.55
N ASN A 190 11.70 3.56 8.55
CA ASN A 190 11.94 3.23 9.95
C ASN A 190 11.33 1.86 10.31
N ALA A 191 10.10 1.58 9.88
CA ALA A 191 9.48 0.26 10.09
C ALA A 191 10.31 -0.87 9.46
N LEU A 192 10.85 -0.67 8.26
CA LEU A 192 11.73 -1.63 7.59
C LEU A 192 13.04 -1.83 8.39
N SER A 193 13.64 -0.76 8.91
CA SER A 193 14.86 -0.82 9.73
C SER A 193 14.64 -1.60 11.02
N LEU A 194 13.51 -1.36 11.72
CA LEU A 194 13.15 -2.11 12.94
C LEU A 194 12.94 -3.59 12.62
N LEU A 195 12.24 -3.89 11.52
CA LEU A 195 12.01 -5.25 11.07
C LEU A 195 13.31 -5.97 10.68
N PHE A 196 14.22 -5.28 10.00
CA PHE A 196 15.55 -5.79 9.67
C PHE A 196 16.35 -6.12 10.95
N SER A 197 16.34 -5.23 11.93
CA SER A 197 17.04 -5.43 13.20
C SER A 197 16.43 -6.60 13.98
N TYR A 198 15.10 -6.72 13.98
CA TYR A 198 14.41 -7.83 14.62
C TYR A 198 14.73 -9.18 13.95
N ASP A 199 14.78 -9.22 12.61
CA ASP A 199 15.13 -10.42 11.83
C ASP A 199 16.55 -10.93 12.13
N ASN A 200 17.50 -10.00 12.35
CA ASN A 200 18.90 -10.36 12.57
C ASN A 200 19.26 -10.60 14.06
N PHE A 201 18.63 -9.89 14.98
CA PHE A 201 19.06 -9.83 16.37
C PHE A 201 17.93 -10.18 17.37
N GLY A 202 16.71 -10.43 16.90
CA GLY A 202 15.57 -10.75 17.73
C GLY A 202 15.34 -9.70 18.82
N ASN A 203 15.15 -10.15 20.06
CA ASN A 203 14.91 -9.28 21.21
C ASN A 203 16.16 -8.59 21.76
N ASN A 204 17.35 -8.91 21.27
CA ASN A 204 18.60 -8.29 21.75
C ASN A 204 18.81 -6.91 21.11
N THR A 205 18.06 -5.93 21.59
CA THR A 205 18.10 -4.55 21.07
C THR A 205 19.43 -3.81 21.29
N ALA A 206 20.29 -4.34 22.14
CA ALA A 206 21.65 -3.81 22.32
C ALA A 206 22.48 -3.91 21.03
N LEU A 207 22.24 -4.96 20.23
CA LEU A 207 22.90 -5.20 18.95
C LEU A 207 22.26 -4.46 17.77
N TRP A 208 21.14 -3.80 17.98
CA TRP A 208 20.45 -3.09 16.91
C TRP A 208 21.24 -1.83 16.53
N VAL A 209 21.66 -1.80 15.26
CA VAL A 209 22.41 -0.69 14.65
C VAL A 209 21.81 -0.35 13.29
N PRO A 210 21.99 0.87 12.78
CA PRO A 210 21.54 1.21 11.43
C PRO A 210 22.10 0.22 10.40
N ALA A 211 21.23 -0.28 9.52
CA ALA A 211 21.65 -1.15 8.43
C ALA A 211 22.58 -0.38 7.49
N LYS A 212 23.70 -0.98 7.14
CA LYS A 212 24.58 -0.46 6.09
C LYS A 212 23.87 -0.57 4.75
N THR A 213 24.03 0.41 3.90
CA THR A 213 23.45 0.47 2.57
C THR A 213 24.54 0.32 1.50
N GLU A 214 24.14 0.14 0.27
CA GLU A 214 25.06 0.12 -0.89
C GLU A 214 25.92 1.40 -0.96
N ARG A 215 25.41 2.53 -0.50
CA ARG A 215 26.14 3.80 -0.40
C ARG A 215 27.31 3.72 0.57
N ASP A 216 27.22 2.84 1.56
CA ASP A 216 28.27 2.56 2.53
C ASP A 216 29.22 1.46 2.05
N GLY A 217 29.12 1.03 0.77
CA GLY A 217 29.90 -0.05 0.20
C GLY A 217 29.51 -1.44 0.72
N PHE A 218 28.32 -1.56 1.32
CA PHE A 218 27.83 -2.84 1.82
C PHE A 218 27.07 -3.61 0.74
N TRP A 219 27.54 -4.82 0.45
CA TRP A 219 26.83 -5.79 -0.37
C TRP A 219 26.57 -7.03 0.48
N GLU A 220 25.30 -7.37 0.69
CA GLU A 220 24.98 -8.66 1.29
C GLU A 220 25.55 -9.76 0.40
N ALA A 221 26.45 -10.61 0.96
CA ALA A 221 26.88 -11.80 0.26
C ALA A 221 25.61 -12.59 -0.12
N VAL A 222 25.42 -12.82 -1.42
CA VAL A 222 24.35 -13.67 -1.92
C VAL A 222 24.60 -15.03 -1.29
N LYS A 223 23.92 -15.35 -0.19
CA LYS A 223 23.85 -16.72 0.30
C LYS A 223 23.29 -17.49 -0.89
N LYS A 224 24.10 -18.33 -1.51
CA LYS A 224 23.61 -19.37 -2.42
C LYS A 224 22.67 -20.21 -1.55
N SER A 225 21.44 -19.79 -1.45
CA SER A 225 20.33 -20.60 -0.99
C SER A 225 20.39 -21.80 -1.92
N GLY A 226 20.64 -22.98 -1.38
CA GLY A 226 20.53 -24.21 -2.14
C GLY A 226 19.20 -24.12 -2.85
N GLY A 227 19.27 -23.87 -4.16
CA GLY A 227 18.13 -23.38 -4.89
C GLY A 227 17.09 -24.48 -5.00
N ASP A 228 16.00 -24.30 -4.32
CA ASP A 228 14.73 -24.71 -4.89
C ASP A 228 14.46 -23.71 -6.01
N GLY A 229 15.22 -23.86 -7.09
CA GLY A 229 15.10 -23.04 -8.28
C GLY A 229 13.71 -23.22 -8.85
N TRP A 230 12.89 -22.20 -8.71
CA TRP A 230 11.60 -22.08 -9.40
C TRP A 230 11.74 -22.27 -10.92
N PHE A 231 12.97 -22.41 -11.43
CA PHE A 231 13.32 -22.48 -12.85
C PHE A 231 14.34 -23.58 -13.22
N GLN A 232 14.54 -24.60 -12.38
CA GLN A 232 15.23 -25.81 -12.81
C GLN A 232 14.25 -26.73 -13.55
N GLY A 233 14.19 -26.57 -14.87
CA GLY A 233 13.39 -27.42 -15.75
C GLY A 233 12.42 -26.59 -16.58
N GLY A 234 12.33 -26.90 -17.87
CA GLY A 234 11.47 -26.23 -18.85
C GLY A 234 10.00 -26.13 -18.46
N VAL A 235 9.15 -25.78 -19.40
CA VAL A 235 7.70 -25.69 -19.19
C VAL A 235 7.20 -27.00 -18.56
N PRO A 236 6.54 -26.96 -17.37
CA PRO A 236 5.94 -28.16 -16.79
C PRO A 236 4.96 -28.78 -17.79
N THR A 237 5.14 -30.05 -18.10
CA THR A 237 4.33 -30.77 -19.13
C THR A 237 2.92 -31.09 -18.66
N ASP A 238 2.64 -30.94 -17.38
CA ASP A 238 1.38 -31.28 -16.69
C ASP A 238 0.44 -30.08 -16.47
N LEU A 239 0.81 -28.89 -16.97
CA LEU A 239 -0.02 -27.70 -16.82
C LEU A 239 -1.25 -27.76 -17.72
N LYS A 240 -2.40 -28.04 -17.13
CA LYS A 240 -3.69 -27.93 -17.81
C LYS A 240 -4.17 -26.48 -17.78
N ALA A 241 -4.55 -25.94 -18.94
CA ALA A 241 -5.10 -24.60 -19.04
C ALA A 241 -6.49 -24.50 -18.41
N ASP A 242 -6.73 -23.49 -17.58
CA ASP A 242 -8.05 -23.12 -17.05
C ASP A 242 -8.83 -22.32 -18.11
N VAL A 243 -8.13 -21.43 -18.82
CA VAL A 243 -8.70 -20.63 -19.93
C VAL A 243 -7.71 -20.55 -21.09
N THR A 244 -8.23 -20.31 -22.29
CA THR A 244 -7.45 -20.17 -23.51
C THR A 244 -7.75 -18.84 -24.19
N VAL A 245 -6.70 -18.08 -24.52
CA VAL A 245 -6.77 -16.84 -25.31
C VAL A 245 -6.45 -17.15 -26.75
N SER A 246 -7.28 -16.69 -27.67
CA SER A 246 -7.03 -16.81 -29.10
C SER A 246 -7.71 -15.70 -29.88
N LYS A 247 -7.01 -15.09 -30.85
CA LYS A 247 -7.56 -14.01 -31.71
C LYS A 247 -8.55 -14.50 -32.76
N ASP A 248 -8.46 -15.79 -33.10
CA ASP A 248 -9.33 -16.40 -34.10
C ASP A 248 -10.69 -16.88 -33.54
N GLY A 249 -10.98 -16.60 -32.28
CA GLY A 249 -12.21 -16.99 -31.59
C GLY A 249 -12.25 -18.45 -31.15
N SER A 250 -11.20 -19.26 -31.39
CA SER A 250 -11.10 -20.65 -30.95
C SER A 250 -10.74 -20.81 -29.46
N GLY A 251 -10.54 -19.75 -28.75
CA GLY A 251 -10.28 -19.69 -27.31
C GLY A 251 -11.55 -19.34 -26.52
N THR A 252 -11.41 -19.35 -25.19
CA THR A 252 -12.47 -18.88 -24.28
C THR A 252 -12.48 -17.35 -24.15
N HIS A 253 -11.39 -16.68 -24.51
CA HIS A 253 -11.20 -15.23 -24.46
C HIS A 253 -10.45 -14.74 -25.69
N ASN A 254 -10.72 -13.50 -26.09
CA ASN A 254 -10.09 -12.88 -27.26
C ASN A 254 -8.85 -12.07 -26.89
N THR A 255 -8.75 -11.59 -25.64
CA THR A 255 -7.62 -10.81 -25.13
C THR A 255 -7.00 -11.44 -23.89
N VAL A 256 -5.70 -11.14 -23.69
CA VAL A 256 -4.97 -11.62 -22.50
C VAL A 256 -5.51 -10.94 -21.25
N GLN A 257 -5.90 -9.66 -21.35
CA GLN A 257 -6.45 -8.93 -20.20
C GLN A 257 -7.78 -9.51 -19.74
N GLU A 258 -8.68 -9.91 -20.65
CA GLU A 258 -9.94 -10.59 -20.29
C GLU A 258 -9.68 -11.89 -19.54
N ALA A 259 -8.75 -12.71 -20.00
CA ALA A 259 -8.36 -13.94 -19.33
C ALA A 259 -7.75 -13.70 -17.95
N VAL A 260 -6.95 -12.64 -17.78
CA VAL A 260 -6.45 -12.20 -16.47
C VAL A 260 -7.60 -11.78 -15.56
N ASN A 261 -8.58 -11.04 -16.08
CA ASN A 261 -9.74 -10.61 -15.30
C ASN A 261 -10.58 -11.82 -14.81
N ALA A 262 -10.65 -12.89 -15.58
CA ALA A 262 -11.34 -14.14 -15.20
C ALA A 262 -10.60 -14.93 -14.10
N ALA A 263 -9.31 -14.67 -13.85
CA ALA A 263 -8.58 -15.32 -12.77
C ALA A 263 -9.22 -15.03 -11.40
N PRO A 264 -9.33 -16.01 -10.49
CA PRO A 264 -9.89 -15.79 -9.17
C PRO A 264 -9.06 -14.83 -8.34
N GLU A 265 -9.73 -13.97 -7.58
CA GLU A 265 -9.07 -13.13 -6.57
C GLU A 265 -8.71 -13.94 -5.34
N ASN A 266 -7.52 -13.70 -4.78
CA ASN A 266 -7.04 -14.34 -3.56
C ASN A 266 -7.12 -15.88 -3.60
N GLY A 267 -6.95 -16.47 -4.78
CA GLY A 267 -7.07 -17.92 -5.01
C GLY A 267 -6.31 -18.74 -3.96
N ASN A 268 -6.90 -19.85 -3.53
CA ASN A 268 -6.48 -20.73 -2.43
C ASN A 268 -5.16 -21.49 -2.71
N GLY A 269 -4.11 -20.79 -3.17
CA GLY A 269 -2.82 -21.41 -3.50
C GLY A 269 -2.79 -22.16 -4.83
N LYS A 270 -3.92 -22.36 -5.50
CA LYS A 270 -3.99 -23.01 -6.81
C LYS A 270 -3.45 -22.08 -7.90
N LYS A 271 -2.75 -22.66 -8.88
CA LYS A 271 -2.34 -21.98 -10.10
C LYS A 271 -3.57 -21.76 -10.98
N PHE A 272 -3.65 -20.58 -11.61
CA PHE A 272 -4.59 -20.29 -12.69
C PHE A 272 -3.82 -20.16 -13.99
N VAL A 273 -3.98 -21.13 -14.88
CA VAL A 273 -3.20 -21.26 -16.10
C VAL A 273 -3.95 -20.67 -17.28
N ILE A 274 -3.40 -19.62 -17.87
CA ILE A 274 -3.91 -18.97 -19.07
C ILE A 274 -3.05 -19.41 -20.25
N ARG A 275 -3.59 -20.26 -21.13
CA ARG A 275 -2.94 -20.59 -22.40
C ARG A 275 -3.19 -19.47 -23.39
N ILE A 276 -2.10 -18.94 -23.97
CA ILE A 276 -2.15 -17.88 -24.97
C ILE A 276 -1.66 -18.50 -26.28
N LYS A 277 -2.56 -18.70 -27.24
CA LYS A 277 -2.22 -19.28 -28.55
C LYS A 277 -1.29 -18.36 -29.32
N ALA A 278 -0.63 -18.92 -30.35
CA ALA A 278 0.20 -18.18 -31.27
C ALA A 278 -0.55 -16.96 -31.85
N GLY A 279 0.13 -15.81 -31.87
CA GLY A 279 -0.43 -14.54 -32.34
C GLY A 279 0.27 -13.33 -31.72
N VAL A 280 0.02 -12.15 -32.30
CA VAL A 280 0.49 -10.86 -31.76
C VAL A 280 -0.66 -10.17 -31.07
N TYR A 281 -0.54 -9.95 -29.77
CA TYR A 281 -1.52 -9.31 -28.88
C TYR A 281 -1.03 -7.91 -28.52
N GLU A 282 -1.58 -6.90 -29.20
CA GLU A 282 -1.28 -5.48 -28.95
C GLU A 282 -2.13 -5.00 -27.78
N GLU A 283 -1.65 -5.21 -26.57
CA GLU A 283 -2.39 -4.84 -25.36
C GLU A 283 -1.44 -4.59 -24.18
N THR A 284 -1.88 -3.72 -23.28
CA THR A 284 -1.21 -3.51 -22.00
C THR A 284 -1.91 -4.35 -20.94
N VAL A 285 -1.24 -5.39 -20.48
CA VAL A 285 -1.80 -6.34 -19.52
C VAL A 285 -1.47 -5.93 -18.09
N ARG A 286 -2.48 -5.79 -17.25
CA ARG A 286 -2.34 -5.47 -15.82
C ARG A 286 -2.86 -6.59 -14.95
N ILE A 287 -1.98 -7.13 -14.09
CA ILE A 287 -2.30 -8.21 -13.16
C ILE A 287 -2.32 -7.61 -11.76
N SER A 288 -3.52 -7.46 -11.18
CA SER A 288 -3.69 -6.88 -9.84
C SER A 288 -3.10 -7.78 -8.74
N LEU A 289 -2.85 -7.19 -7.56
CA LEU A 289 -2.35 -7.91 -6.37
C LEU A 289 -3.26 -9.05 -5.92
N ALA A 290 -4.56 -8.93 -6.15
CA ALA A 290 -5.54 -9.95 -5.79
C ALA A 290 -5.45 -11.20 -6.68
N LYS A 291 -4.93 -11.08 -7.92
CA LYS A 291 -4.77 -12.18 -8.88
C LYS A 291 -3.47 -12.95 -8.58
N LYS A 292 -3.55 -13.88 -7.64
CA LYS A 292 -2.41 -14.70 -7.20
C LYS A 292 -2.23 -15.94 -8.09
N ASN A 293 -0.97 -16.40 -8.21
CA ASN A 293 -0.61 -17.65 -8.88
C ASN A 293 -1.08 -17.76 -10.35
N VAL A 294 -1.12 -16.64 -11.07
CA VAL A 294 -1.42 -16.62 -12.51
C VAL A 294 -0.21 -17.16 -13.29
N VAL A 295 -0.47 -18.05 -14.23
CA VAL A 295 0.56 -18.64 -15.09
C VAL A 295 0.19 -18.35 -16.55
N PHE A 296 1.08 -17.73 -17.31
CA PHE A 296 0.95 -17.60 -18.76
C PHE A 296 1.69 -18.73 -19.46
N LEU A 297 1.00 -19.44 -20.34
CA LEU A 297 1.53 -20.52 -21.15
C LEU A 297 1.32 -20.17 -22.63
N GLY A 298 2.39 -19.75 -23.30
CA GLY A 298 2.39 -19.45 -24.74
C GLY A 298 2.75 -20.67 -25.60
N ASP A 299 2.46 -20.59 -26.88
CA ASP A 299 2.80 -21.65 -27.86
C ASP A 299 4.26 -21.61 -28.33
N GLY A 300 5.07 -20.68 -27.82
CA GLY A 300 6.51 -20.58 -28.06
C GLY A 300 7.01 -19.13 -28.17
N ILE A 301 8.33 -18.96 -27.91
CA ILE A 301 9.01 -17.69 -28.10
C ILE A 301 8.91 -17.28 -29.57
N GLY A 302 8.51 -16.03 -29.83
CA GLY A 302 8.28 -15.51 -31.19
C GLY A 302 6.98 -15.98 -31.85
N LYS A 303 6.27 -17.00 -31.32
CA LYS A 303 4.95 -17.41 -31.78
C LYS A 303 3.85 -16.71 -31.03
N THR A 304 3.92 -16.65 -29.70
CA THR A 304 3.04 -15.87 -28.85
C THR A 304 3.73 -14.58 -28.45
N VAL A 305 3.23 -13.45 -28.89
CA VAL A 305 3.84 -12.12 -28.66
C VAL A 305 2.81 -11.21 -28.02
N ILE A 306 3.11 -10.65 -26.86
CA ILE A 306 2.34 -9.55 -26.25
C ILE A 306 3.17 -8.28 -26.42
N THR A 307 2.60 -7.25 -27.06
CA THR A 307 3.33 -6.04 -27.41
C THR A 307 2.54 -4.77 -27.07
N GLY A 308 3.25 -3.70 -26.78
CA GLY A 308 2.69 -2.37 -26.51
C GLY A 308 3.72 -1.27 -26.76
N SER A 309 3.26 -0.07 -27.09
CA SER A 309 4.11 1.07 -27.45
C SER A 309 4.03 2.25 -26.47
N SER A 310 3.54 2.01 -25.25
CA SER A 310 3.45 3.05 -24.23
C SER A 310 4.84 3.51 -23.78
N ASN A 311 5.03 4.82 -23.61
CA ASN A 311 6.28 5.42 -23.16
C ASN A 311 6.05 6.61 -22.23
N VAL A 312 7.07 7.02 -21.46
CA VAL A 312 6.99 8.13 -20.49
C VAL A 312 6.81 9.52 -21.15
N GLY A 313 6.99 9.65 -22.45
CA GLY A 313 6.68 10.87 -23.19
C GLY A 313 5.17 11.13 -23.31
N LEU A 314 4.34 10.14 -23.05
CA LEU A 314 2.89 10.33 -22.97
C LEU A 314 2.51 11.01 -21.67
N LEU A 315 1.62 12.02 -21.73
CA LEU A 315 1.22 12.81 -20.55
C LEU A 315 0.66 11.94 -19.43
N GLY A 316 1.27 12.04 -18.26
CA GLY A 316 0.87 11.32 -17.06
C GLY A 316 1.26 9.84 -17.02
N MET A 317 2.09 9.36 -17.98
CA MET A 317 2.63 8.01 -17.97
C MET A 317 3.88 7.93 -17.10
N THR A 318 3.89 6.99 -16.16
CA THR A 318 5.08 6.65 -15.38
C THR A 318 5.81 5.46 -16.01
N THR A 319 7.07 5.24 -15.66
CA THR A 319 7.82 4.04 -16.08
C THR A 319 7.05 2.75 -15.77
N TYR A 320 6.39 2.69 -14.61
CA TYR A 320 5.53 1.56 -14.25
C TYR A 320 4.37 1.37 -15.23
N ALA A 321 3.70 2.46 -15.61
CA ALA A 321 2.54 2.42 -16.51
C ALA A 321 2.93 2.09 -17.96
N THR A 322 4.20 2.19 -18.35
CA THR A 322 4.66 1.84 -19.70
C THR A 322 4.93 0.35 -19.92
N ALA A 323 4.97 -0.45 -18.85
CA ALA A 323 5.20 -1.88 -18.99
C ALA A 323 4.11 -2.56 -19.83
N THR A 324 4.49 -3.36 -20.82
CA THR A 324 3.55 -4.14 -21.65
C THR A 324 2.77 -5.14 -20.79
N VAL A 325 3.45 -5.86 -19.89
CA VAL A 325 2.86 -6.72 -18.88
C VAL A 325 3.27 -6.24 -17.51
N GLY A 326 2.35 -5.63 -16.77
CA GLY A 326 2.58 -5.09 -15.43
C GLY A 326 1.98 -5.97 -14.34
N LYS A 327 2.77 -6.28 -13.31
CA LYS A 327 2.31 -7.07 -12.17
C LYS A 327 2.80 -6.49 -10.85
N PHE A 328 1.89 -6.36 -9.88
CA PHE A 328 2.23 -6.15 -8.48
C PHE A 328 2.52 -7.52 -7.82
N PHE A 329 3.72 -7.73 -7.37
CA PHE A 329 4.28 -8.95 -6.79
C PHE A 329 3.29 -9.96 -6.16
N SER A 330 3.08 -11.06 -6.83
CA SER A 330 2.62 -12.37 -6.33
C SER A 330 3.25 -13.42 -7.24
N ALA A 331 3.20 -14.70 -6.91
CA ALA A 331 3.79 -15.73 -7.76
C ALA A 331 3.20 -15.64 -9.20
N PHE A 332 4.09 -15.40 -10.17
CA PHE A 332 3.76 -15.31 -11.57
C PHE A 332 4.80 -16.08 -12.35
N ALA A 333 4.36 -16.91 -13.26
CA ALA A 333 5.26 -17.67 -14.14
C ALA A 333 4.85 -17.44 -15.59
N CYS A 334 5.87 -17.33 -16.44
CA CYS A 334 5.71 -17.14 -17.87
C CYS A 334 6.49 -18.20 -18.59
N PHE A 335 5.87 -18.88 -19.52
CA PHE A 335 6.49 -19.90 -20.34
C PHE A 335 6.14 -19.70 -21.81
N GLY A 336 7.14 -19.77 -22.68
CA GLY A 336 6.97 -19.84 -24.12
C GLY A 336 6.30 -18.64 -24.77
N PHE A 337 6.58 -17.41 -24.32
CA PHE A 337 6.14 -16.20 -25.02
C PHE A 337 7.19 -15.10 -25.02
N SER A 338 7.03 -14.10 -25.89
CA SER A 338 7.81 -12.86 -25.93
C SER A 338 6.96 -11.68 -25.49
N SER A 339 7.53 -10.81 -24.65
CA SER A 339 6.99 -9.47 -24.37
C SER A 339 7.96 -8.44 -24.99
N LEU A 340 7.44 -7.58 -25.84
CA LEU A 340 8.17 -6.52 -26.54
C LEU A 340 7.64 -5.15 -26.10
#